data_c5c0259c980e9df012de4d84cb580be8
#
_entry.id   c5c0259c980e9df012de4d84cb580be8
#
_cell.length_a   1.000
_cell.length_b   1.000
_cell.length_c   1.000
_cell.angle_alpha   90.00
_cell.angle_beta   90.00
_cell.angle_gamma   90.00
#
_symmetry.space_group_name_H-M   'P 1'
#
loop_
_entity.id
_entity.type
_entity.pdbx_description
1 polymer ?
#
loop_
_entity_poly.entity_id
_entity_poly.type
_entity_poly.pdbx_seq_one_letter_code
_entity_poly.pdbx_strand_id
1 'polypeptide(L)'
;AAMKAVLPEQMKDLGAQCLLANAFHLFERPGEDVLDAAGGLARFMNWDGPTFTDSGGFQVMSLGVGFKKTLAMDVTGMKSDDIIAKGKERMAWVDEDGVTFKSPLNGDAHRFSAEISMGIQHKIGADIMFAFDELTTLMNTRSYQEDSVERTFRWARRCVDEHLSLIHIS
;
A
#
# COMPACT_ATOMS: atom_id res chain seq x y z
N ALA A 1 -3.68 -10.05 -7.22
CA ALA A 1 -3.79 -10.12 -8.67
C ALA A 1 -4.97 -9.27 -9.13
N ALA A 2 -4.78 -8.47 -10.18
CA ALA A 2 -5.86 -7.66 -10.72
C ALA A 2 -6.84 -8.53 -11.52
N MET A 3 -8.13 -8.22 -11.47
CA MET A 3 -9.17 -8.82 -12.29
C MET A 3 -9.09 -8.24 -13.71
N LYS A 4 -8.15 -8.76 -14.51
CA LYS A 4 -7.97 -8.33 -15.90
C LYS A 4 -8.99 -8.99 -16.81
N ALA A 5 -9.48 -8.25 -17.80
CA ALA A 5 -10.45 -8.70 -18.81
C ALA A 5 -11.81 -9.16 -18.24
N VAL A 6 -12.18 -8.67 -17.05
CA VAL A 6 -13.50 -8.86 -16.45
C VAL A 6 -14.11 -7.47 -16.25
N LEU A 7 -15.31 -7.27 -16.74
CA LEU A 7 -16.05 -6.01 -16.57
C LEU A 7 -16.69 -5.92 -15.18
N PRO A 8 -16.89 -4.71 -14.63
CA PRO A 8 -17.55 -4.53 -13.34
C PRO A 8 -18.95 -5.17 -13.28
N GLU A 9 -19.71 -5.12 -14.36
CA GLU A 9 -21.01 -5.76 -14.49
C GLU A 9 -20.93 -7.28 -14.32
N GLN A 10 -19.90 -7.90 -14.89
CA GLN A 10 -19.66 -9.35 -14.72
C GLN A 10 -19.27 -9.71 -13.28
N MET A 11 -18.59 -8.80 -12.57
CA MET A 11 -18.30 -8.99 -11.14
C MET A 11 -19.59 -9.01 -10.31
N LYS A 12 -20.58 -8.17 -10.64
CA LYS A 12 -21.90 -8.20 -9.99
C LYS A 12 -22.63 -9.52 -10.26
N ASP A 13 -22.65 -9.98 -11.51
CA ASP A 13 -23.27 -11.24 -11.91
C ASP A 13 -22.65 -12.44 -11.16
N LEU A 14 -21.35 -12.35 -10.84
CA LEU A 14 -20.64 -13.34 -10.04
C LEU A 14 -20.90 -13.19 -8.52
N GLY A 15 -21.66 -12.18 -8.10
CA GLY A 15 -22.03 -11.97 -6.71
C GLY A 15 -21.01 -11.17 -5.89
N ALA A 16 -20.10 -10.42 -6.52
CA ALA A 16 -19.20 -9.52 -5.80
C ALA A 16 -20.00 -8.42 -5.12
N GLN A 17 -19.77 -8.21 -3.83
CA GLN A 17 -20.46 -7.20 -3.02
C GLN A 17 -19.58 -5.97 -2.76
N CYS A 18 -18.27 -6.12 -2.81
CA CYS A 18 -17.29 -5.07 -2.58
C CYS A 18 -16.03 -5.33 -3.42
N LEU A 19 -15.37 -4.28 -3.89
CA LEU A 19 -14.13 -4.40 -4.66
C LEU A 19 -12.96 -3.78 -3.92
N LEU A 20 -11.84 -4.52 -3.87
CA LEU A 20 -10.56 -4.02 -3.38
C LEU A 20 -9.76 -3.42 -4.53
N ALA A 21 -9.20 -2.24 -4.29
CA ALA A 21 -8.18 -1.64 -5.16
C ALA A 21 -6.90 -1.33 -4.38
N ASN A 22 -5.79 -1.36 -5.07
CA ASN A 22 -4.49 -1.13 -4.46
C ASN A 22 -4.08 0.34 -4.60
N ALA A 23 -3.96 1.06 -3.47
CA ALA A 23 -3.67 2.49 -3.46
C ALA A 23 -2.32 2.82 -4.11
N PHE A 24 -1.28 2.03 -3.87
CA PHE A 24 0.03 2.25 -4.48
C PHE A 24 -0.02 2.17 -6.02
N HIS A 25 -0.69 1.15 -6.56
CA HIS A 25 -0.78 1.01 -8.01
C HIS A 25 -1.63 2.11 -8.64
N LEU A 26 -2.67 2.57 -7.96
CA LEU A 26 -3.51 3.67 -8.42
C LEU A 26 -2.81 5.04 -8.31
N PHE A 27 -1.97 5.23 -7.29
CA PHE A 27 -1.06 6.37 -7.16
C PHE A 27 -0.07 6.41 -8.34
N GLU A 28 0.55 5.29 -8.68
CA GLU A 28 1.47 5.22 -9.81
C GLU A 28 0.77 5.37 -11.18
N ARG A 29 -0.41 4.76 -11.32
CA ARG A 29 -1.24 4.84 -12.54
C ARG A 29 -2.71 4.53 -12.26
N PRO A 30 -3.65 5.41 -12.63
CA PRO A 30 -3.50 6.63 -13.44
C PRO A 30 -3.02 7.85 -12.67
N GLY A 31 -2.86 7.76 -11.36
CA GLY A 31 -2.62 8.85 -10.42
C GLY A 31 -3.91 9.20 -9.66
N GLU A 32 -3.76 9.55 -8.39
CA GLU A 32 -4.89 9.85 -7.51
C GLU A 32 -5.67 11.10 -7.95
N ASP A 33 -4.99 12.09 -8.55
CA ASP A 33 -5.65 13.30 -9.07
C ASP A 33 -6.57 13.01 -10.27
N VAL A 34 -6.22 12.01 -11.09
CA VAL A 34 -7.09 11.56 -12.20
C VAL A 34 -8.34 10.90 -11.68
N LEU A 35 -8.21 10.11 -10.61
CA LEU A 35 -9.34 9.42 -9.97
C LEU A 35 -10.26 10.41 -9.26
N ASP A 36 -9.70 11.40 -8.57
CA ASP A 36 -10.44 12.49 -7.93
C ASP A 36 -11.25 13.28 -8.98
N ALA A 37 -10.60 13.72 -10.04
CA ALA A 37 -11.26 14.42 -11.15
C ALA A 37 -12.36 13.59 -11.85
N ALA A 38 -12.25 12.26 -11.83
CA ALA A 38 -13.27 11.36 -12.36
C ALA A 38 -14.48 11.15 -11.41
N GLY A 39 -14.39 11.68 -10.18
CA GLY A 39 -15.40 11.51 -9.14
C GLY A 39 -15.23 10.22 -8.32
N GLY A 40 -14.00 9.78 -8.16
CA GLY A 40 -13.60 8.63 -7.36
C GLY A 40 -13.52 7.31 -8.12
N LEU A 41 -12.96 6.32 -7.47
CA LEU A 41 -12.66 5.00 -8.03
C LEU A 41 -13.90 4.26 -8.52
N ALA A 42 -14.96 4.27 -7.75
CA ALA A 42 -16.20 3.58 -8.10
C ALA A 42 -16.76 4.10 -9.42
N ARG A 43 -16.82 5.44 -9.56
CA ARG A 43 -17.28 6.08 -10.79
C ARG A 43 -16.32 5.84 -11.96
N PHE A 44 -15.02 5.91 -11.72
CA PHE A 44 -13.99 5.64 -12.73
C PHE A 44 -14.09 4.21 -13.28
N MET A 45 -14.41 3.23 -12.43
CA MET A 45 -14.57 1.82 -12.82
C MET A 45 -15.98 1.46 -13.31
N ASN A 46 -16.97 2.35 -13.26
CA ASN A 46 -18.39 2.03 -13.48
C ASN A 46 -18.89 0.96 -12.48
N TRP A 47 -18.49 1.06 -11.22
CA TRP A 47 -18.92 0.21 -10.12
C TRP A 47 -19.85 0.98 -9.18
N ASP A 48 -21.03 0.44 -8.84
CA ASP A 48 -22.02 1.10 -7.98
C ASP A 48 -22.06 0.55 -6.54
N GLY A 49 -21.21 -0.43 -6.24
CA GLY A 49 -21.06 -0.99 -4.90
C GLY A 49 -19.91 -0.36 -4.12
N PRO A 50 -19.74 -0.74 -2.86
CA PRO A 50 -18.66 -0.25 -2.02
C PRO A 50 -17.29 -0.69 -2.53
N THR A 51 -16.30 0.17 -2.27
CA THR A 51 -14.89 -0.08 -2.57
C THR A 51 -14.05 0.04 -1.31
N PHE A 52 -12.95 -0.68 -1.27
CA PHE A 52 -11.92 -0.46 -0.26
C PHE A 52 -10.53 -0.44 -0.88
N THR A 53 -9.63 0.31 -0.25
CA THR A 53 -8.23 0.41 -0.64
C THR A 53 -7.33 -0.12 0.46
N ASP A 54 -6.24 -0.78 0.05
CA ASP A 54 -5.12 -1.01 0.96
C ASP A 54 -4.36 0.31 1.20
N SER A 55 -3.42 0.28 2.15
CA SER A 55 -2.59 1.44 2.48
C SER A 55 -1.47 1.73 1.48
N GLY A 56 -1.16 0.79 0.60
CA GLY A 56 0.03 0.79 -0.24
C GLY A 56 1.33 0.40 0.47
N GLY A 57 1.31 0.19 1.79
CA GLY A 57 2.49 -0.10 2.60
C GLY A 57 3.23 -1.36 2.18
N PHE A 58 2.50 -2.43 1.86
CA PHE A 58 3.09 -3.68 1.37
C PHE A 58 3.94 -3.45 0.12
N GLN A 59 3.43 -2.74 -0.89
CA GLN A 59 4.10 -2.53 -2.16
C GLN A 59 5.33 -1.67 -1.98
N VAL A 60 5.19 -0.57 -1.25
CA VAL A 60 6.28 0.38 -0.98
C VAL A 60 7.44 -0.32 -0.26
N MET A 61 7.16 -1.08 0.79
CA MET A 61 8.19 -1.75 1.57
C MET A 61 8.77 -2.97 0.85
N SER A 62 7.97 -3.68 0.06
CA SER A 62 8.43 -4.81 -0.75
C SER A 62 9.47 -4.43 -1.81
N LEU A 63 9.50 -3.15 -2.23
CA LEU A 63 10.55 -2.64 -3.11
C LEU A 63 11.92 -2.60 -2.41
N GLY A 64 11.95 -2.45 -1.09
CA GLY A 64 13.20 -2.40 -0.30
C GLY A 64 13.83 -3.76 -0.01
N VAL A 65 13.01 -4.80 -0.03
CA VAL A 65 13.46 -6.17 0.21
C VAL A 65 13.23 -6.89 -1.11
N GLY A 66 14.19 -7.57 -1.70
CA GLY A 66 13.98 -8.37 -2.91
C GLY A 66 12.95 -9.50 -2.66
N PHE A 67 11.72 -9.12 -2.35
CA PHE A 67 10.63 -9.88 -1.72
C PHE A 67 10.27 -11.17 -2.46
N LYS A 68 10.40 -11.17 -3.78
CA LYS A 68 10.19 -12.38 -4.59
C LYS A 68 11.12 -13.55 -4.22
N LYS A 69 12.30 -13.26 -3.67
CA LYS A 69 13.28 -14.26 -3.27
C LYS A 69 13.03 -14.77 -1.85
N THR A 70 12.49 -13.92 -0.97
CA THR A 70 12.24 -14.25 0.43
C THR A 70 10.98 -15.12 0.60
N LEU A 71 9.95 -14.94 -0.23
CA LEU A 71 8.74 -15.79 -0.23
C LEU A 71 8.97 -17.15 -0.91
N ALA A 72 9.98 -17.28 -1.77
CA ALA A 72 10.27 -18.51 -2.50
C ALA A 72 11.35 -19.38 -1.82
N MET A 73 11.93 -18.94 -0.71
CA MET A 73 12.97 -19.67 0.00
C MET A 73 12.38 -20.48 1.14
N ASP A 74 12.42 -21.78 0.97
CA ASP A 74 12.24 -22.77 2.04
C ASP A 74 13.15 -22.43 3.23
N VAL A 75 12.60 -22.39 4.45
CA VAL A 75 13.16 -21.85 5.68
C VAL A 75 14.33 -22.68 6.26
N THR A 76 14.97 -23.52 5.50
CA THR A 76 16.04 -24.40 5.95
C THR A 76 17.43 -23.81 5.64
N GLY A 77 17.99 -23.07 6.61
CA GLY A 77 19.43 -23.01 6.81
C GLY A 77 20.22 -21.79 6.35
N MET A 78 19.63 -20.60 6.11
CA MET A 78 20.40 -19.40 5.77
C MET A 78 20.55 -18.40 6.92
N LYS A 79 21.75 -17.85 7.12
CA LYS A 79 22.03 -16.78 8.08
C LYS A 79 21.48 -15.45 7.58
N SER A 80 21.00 -14.61 8.51
CA SER A 80 20.33 -13.31 8.26
C SER A 80 21.11 -12.33 7.35
N ASP A 81 22.44 -12.44 7.30
CA ASP A 81 23.29 -11.54 6.52
C ASP A 81 23.40 -11.89 5.03
N ASP A 82 22.96 -13.09 4.62
CA ASP A 82 23.01 -13.55 3.23
C ASP A 82 21.76 -13.13 2.40
N ILE A 83 20.77 -12.53 3.05
CA ILE A 83 19.43 -12.29 2.47
C ILE A 83 19.31 -10.93 1.79
N ILE A 84 20.19 -10.00 2.09
CA ILE A 84 20.38 -8.80 1.28
C ILE A 84 21.07 -9.26 0.00
N ALA A 85 20.31 -9.36 -1.08
CA ALA A 85 20.84 -9.75 -2.38
C ALA A 85 22.05 -8.85 -2.71
N LYS A 86 23.26 -9.39 -2.53
CA LYS A 86 24.51 -8.69 -2.85
C LYS A 86 24.41 -8.12 -4.27
N GLY A 87 24.36 -6.78 -4.37
CA GLY A 87 24.39 -6.06 -5.64
C GLY A 87 23.06 -5.47 -6.14
N LYS A 88 21.94 -5.55 -5.42
CA LYS A 88 20.74 -4.76 -5.75
C LYS A 88 20.63 -3.53 -4.87
N GLU A 89 20.45 -2.38 -5.49
CA GLU A 89 20.19 -1.12 -4.82
C GLU A 89 18.93 -1.25 -3.94
N ARG A 90 19.01 -0.82 -2.71
CA ARG A 90 17.85 -0.77 -1.81
C ARG A 90 16.89 0.31 -2.33
N MET A 91 15.65 -0.05 -2.57
CA MET A 91 14.66 0.85 -3.17
C MET A 91 13.66 1.43 -2.16
N ALA A 92 13.72 1.02 -0.88
CA ALA A 92 12.86 1.57 0.17
C ALA A 92 13.60 1.64 1.52
N TRP A 93 13.32 2.70 2.28
CA TRP A 93 13.86 2.99 3.61
C TRP A 93 12.73 3.40 4.53
N VAL A 94 12.61 2.69 5.66
CA VAL A 94 11.63 2.98 6.71
C VAL A 94 12.28 3.81 7.80
N ASP A 95 11.58 4.83 8.28
CA ASP A 95 11.90 5.60 9.46
C ASP A 95 10.64 5.82 10.34
N GLU A 96 10.73 6.61 11.39
CA GLU A 96 9.61 6.84 12.30
C GLU A 96 8.43 7.55 11.62
N ASP A 97 8.70 8.39 10.63
CA ASP A 97 7.68 9.20 9.98
C ASP A 97 7.04 8.54 8.76
N GLY A 98 7.64 7.47 8.24
CA GLY A 98 7.11 6.77 7.07
C GLY A 98 8.14 5.99 6.28
N VAL A 99 7.93 5.90 4.97
CA VAL A 99 8.78 5.14 4.05
C VAL A 99 9.16 5.99 2.85
N THR A 100 10.45 6.11 2.59
CA THR A 100 10.96 6.69 1.33
C THR A 100 11.29 5.55 0.37
N PHE A 101 10.84 5.64 -0.88
CA PHE A 101 11.09 4.61 -1.88
C PHE A 101 11.35 5.20 -3.26
N LYS A 102 11.96 4.40 -4.15
CA LYS A 102 12.11 4.73 -5.57
C LYS A 102 11.03 4.01 -6.37
N SER A 103 10.31 4.74 -7.21
CA SER A 103 9.31 4.17 -8.12
C SER A 103 9.97 3.16 -9.05
N PRO A 104 9.40 1.97 -9.20
CA PRO A 104 9.89 0.98 -10.16
C PRO A 104 9.61 1.37 -11.62
N LEU A 105 8.77 2.38 -11.87
CA LEU A 105 8.41 2.80 -13.22
C LEU A 105 9.42 3.78 -13.83
N ASN A 106 9.86 4.77 -13.02
CA ASN A 106 10.69 5.88 -13.51
C ASN A 106 11.93 6.16 -12.65
N GLY A 107 12.03 5.52 -11.47
CA GLY A 107 13.14 5.70 -10.55
C GLY A 107 13.03 6.92 -9.64
N ASP A 108 11.95 7.70 -9.73
CA ASP A 108 11.73 8.88 -8.90
C ASP A 108 11.59 8.49 -7.42
N ALA A 109 12.11 9.36 -6.56
CA ALA A 109 11.97 9.19 -5.12
C ALA A 109 10.62 9.72 -4.65
N HIS A 110 9.89 8.88 -3.94
CA HIS A 110 8.61 9.21 -3.32
C HIS A 110 8.66 8.93 -1.82
N ARG A 111 7.77 9.58 -1.10
CA ARG A 111 7.56 9.32 0.32
C ARG A 111 6.11 8.97 0.60
N PHE A 112 5.90 7.90 1.38
CA PHE A 112 4.63 7.58 2.01
C PHE A 112 4.74 7.75 3.52
N SER A 113 3.74 8.39 4.09
CA SER A 113 3.50 8.47 5.52
C SER A 113 2.05 8.09 5.80
N ALA A 114 1.66 8.06 7.07
CA ALA A 114 0.28 7.87 7.46
C ALA A 114 -0.65 8.87 6.77
N GLU A 115 -0.30 10.16 6.80
CA GLU A 115 -1.08 11.25 6.23
C GLU A 115 -1.13 11.18 4.70
N ILE A 116 0.01 10.94 4.06
CA ILE A 116 0.08 10.84 2.60
C ILE A 116 -0.75 9.66 2.09
N SER A 117 -0.65 8.50 2.75
CA SER A 117 -1.46 7.33 2.39
C SER A 117 -2.96 7.61 2.53
N MET A 118 -3.37 8.25 3.62
CA MET A 118 -4.78 8.64 3.82
C MET A 118 -5.23 9.66 2.77
N GLY A 119 -4.43 10.68 2.48
CA GLY A 119 -4.74 11.68 1.45
C GLY A 119 -4.92 11.05 0.07
N ILE A 120 -4.04 10.11 -0.32
CA ILE A 120 -4.16 9.34 -1.57
C ILE A 120 -5.47 8.55 -1.59
N GLN A 121 -5.79 7.81 -0.52
CA GLN A 121 -7.00 7.00 -0.44
C GLN A 121 -8.28 7.86 -0.48
N HIS A 122 -8.26 9.07 0.14
CA HIS A 122 -9.35 10.04 0.02
C HIS A 122 -9.58 10.52 -1.41
N LYS A 123 -8.51 10.90 -2.13
CA LYS A 123 -8.61 11.27 -3.56
C LYS A 123 -9.07 10.10 -4.44
N ILE A 124 -8.65 8.88 -4.12
CA ILE A 124 -9.17 7.67 -4.76
C ILE A 124 -10.67 7.51 -4.49
N GLY A 125 -11.17 8.01 -3.34
CA GLY A 125 -12.59 7.98 -3.00
C GLY A 125 -13.08 6.58 -2.61
N ALA A 126 -12.29 5.82 -1.84
CA ALA A 126 -12.72 4.54 -1.31
C ALA A 126 -13.66 4.70 -0.12
N ASP A 127 -14.64 3.79 0.01
CA ASP A 127 -15.57 3.77 1.15
C ASP A 127 -14.92 3.23 2.42
N ILE A 128 -13.94 2.32 2.28
CA ILE A 128 -13.18 1.75 3.38
C ILE A 128 -11.69 1.92 3.06
N MET A 129 -10.95 2.49 4.00
CA MET A 129 -9.53 2.80 3.85
C MET A 129 -8.73 2.09 4.93
N PHE A 130 -7.62 1.43 4.55
CA PHE A 130 -6.73 0.79 5.51
C PHE A 130 -5.68 1.77 6.00
N ALA A 131 -5.41 1.75 7.30
CA ALA A 131 -4.34 2.52 7.89
C ALA A 131 -2.97 2.08 7.32
N PHE A 132 -2.05 3.04 7.18
CA PHE A 132 -0.69 2.77 6.75
C PHE A 132 0.04 1.96 7.82
N ASP A 133 0.64 0.85 7.42
CA ASP A 133 1.30 -0.11 8.30
C ASP A 133 2.72 -0.42 7.82
N GLU A 134 3.58 -0.87 8.73
CA GLU A 134 4.91 -1.35 8.39
C GLU A 134 4.90 -2.86 8.16
N LEU A 135 5.23 -3.26 6.93
CA LEU A 135 5.42 -4.66 6.58
C LEU A 135 6.71 -5.20 7.18
N THR A 136 6.61 -6.30 7.91
CA THR A 136 7.76 -7.12 8.32
C THR A 136 7.78 -8.46 7.60
N THR A 137 8.91 -9.16 7.69
CA THR A 137 9.11 -10.49 7.15
C THR A 137 9.50 -11.46 8.26
N LEU A 138 9.35 -12.76 8.02
CA LEU A 138 9.79 -13.80 8.94
C LEU A 138 11.31 -13.79 9.22
N MET A 139 12.07 -13.03 8.42
CA MET A 139 13.52 -12.90 8.56
C MET A 139 13.92 -11.74 9.49
N ASN A 140 12.99 -10.85 9.83
CA ASN A 140 13.24 -9.79 10.79
C ASN A 140 13.43 -10.37 12.21
N THR A 141 14.34 -9.77 12.98
CA THR A 141 14.50 -10.14 14.39
C THR A 141 13.21 -9.86 15.16
N ARG A 142 13.02 -10.58 16.28
CA ARG A 142 11.88 -10.33 17.16
C ARG A 142 11.83 -8.86 17.64
N SER A 143 12.96 -8.30 18.04
CA SER A 143 13.04 -6.90 18.46
C SER A 143 12.58 -5.95 17.36
N TYR A 144 13.02 -6.15 16.12
CA TYR A 144 12.55 -5.33 15.00
C TYR A 144 11.03 -5.47 14.75
N GLN A 145 10.49 -6.68 14.91
CA GLN A 145 9.04 -6.89 14.75
C GLN A 145 8.25 -6.19 15.87
N GLU A 146 8.74 -6.21 17.10
CA GLU A 146 8.15 -5.47 18.23
C GLU A 146 8.17 -3.96 17.96
N ASP A 147 9.32 -3.40 17.53
CA ASP A 147 9.43 -1.98 17.15
C ASP A 147 8.50 -1.61 15.98
N SER A 148 8.35 -2.49 15.00
CA SER A 148 7.47 -2.30 13.85
C SER A 148 5.99 -2.27 14.25
N VAL A 149 5.56 -3.14 15.17
CA VAL A 149 4.20 -3.13 15.71
C VAL A 149 3.90 -1.81 16.41
N GLU A 150 4.81 -1.34 17.27
CA GLU A 150 4.66 -0.07 17.97
C GLU A 150 4.63 1.13 16.99
N ARG A 151 5.47 1.12 15.95
CA ARG A 151 5.45 2.13 14.90
C ARG A 151 4.15 2.10 14.10
N THR A 152 3.70 0.93 13.69
CA THR A 152 2.41 0.75 13.01
C THR A 152 1.26 1.28 13.86
N PHE A 153 1.28 1.05 15.17
CA PHE A 153 0.26 1.61 16.07
C PHE A 153 0.28 3.15 16.10
N ARG A 154 1.46 3.77 16.13
CA ARG A 154 1.58 5.24 16.06
C ARG A 154 1.10 5.77 14.70
N TRP A 155 1.45 5.10 13.61
CA TRP A 155 0.97 5.47 12.27
C TRP A 155 -0.53 5.31 12.12
N ALA A 156 -1.12 4.25 12.68
CA ALA A 156 -2.57 4.07 12.66
C ALA A 156 -3.32 5.23 13.35
N ARG A 157 -2.80 5.73 14.48
CA ARG A 157 -3.38 6.92 15.14
C ARG A 157 -3.30 8.16 14.24
N ARG A 158 -2.15 8.40 13.60
CA ARG A 158 -1.97 9.50 12.65
C ARG A 158 -2.91 9.35 11.43
N CYS A 159 -3.14 8.13 10.95
CA CYS A 159 -4.14 7.87 9.90
C CYS A 159 -5.55 8.28 10.32
N VAL A 160 -5.96 7.96 11.54
CA VAL A 160 -7.28 8.36 12.07
C VAL A 160 -7.37 9.88 12.19
N ASP A 161 -6.36 10.53 12.74
CA ASP A 161 -6.34 11.98 12.90
C ASP A 161 -6.43 12.69 11.54
N GLU A 162 -5.68 12.23 10.54
CA GLU A 162 -5.73 12.75 9.17
C GLU A 162 -7.09 12.51 8.53
N HIS A 163 -7.63 11.28 8.63
CA HIS A 163 -8.95 10.95 8.11
C HIS A 163 -10.02 11.89 8.66
N LEU A 164 -10.04 12.11 9.98
CA LEU A 164 -10.99 13.01 10.62
C LEU A 164 -10.82 14.46 10.16
N SER A 165 -9.59 14.90 9.89
CA SER A 165 -9.34 16.25 9.38
C SER A 165 -9.93 16.45 7.99
N LEU A 166 -9.82 15.42 7.13
CA LEU A 166 -10.26 15.49 5.74
C LEU A 166 -11.79 15.42 5.58
N ILE A 167 -12.49 14.68 6.44
CA ILE A 167 -13.97 14.59 6.38
C ILE A 167 -14.68 15.83 6.92
N HIS A 168 -13.99 16.71 7.66
CA HIS A 168 -14.57 17.94 8.20
C HIS A 168 -14.43 19.16 7.27
N ILE A 169 -13.79 19.00 6.13
CA ILE A 169 -13.53 20.09 5.15
C ILE A 169 -14.61 20.15 4.05
N SER A 170 -15.56 19.21 4.04
CA SER A 170 -16.63 19.11 3.03
C SER A 170 -17.91 19.82 3.45
#